data_1bdc2e70a1f47a30d6fa8496ecb3c179
#
_entry.id   1bdc2e70a1f47a30d6fa8496ecb3c179
#
_cell.length_a   1.000
_cell.length_b   1.000
_cell.length_c   1.000
_cell.angle_alpha   90.00
_cell.angle_beta   90.00
_cell.angle_gamma   90.00
#
_symmetry.space_group_name_H-M   'P 1'
#
loop_
_entity.id
_entity.type
_entity.pdbx_description
1 polymer ?
#
loop_
_entity_poly.entity_id
_entity_poly.type
_entity_poly.pdbx_seq_one_letter_code
_entity_poly.pdbx_strand_id
1 'polypeptide(L)'
;MALKGSRGGREYDKFLADSTGATGIRVITGAHEVIETSGTATISSSSSPGAVVLAAVDVTGKQRIGLQFVNAGAVTATFKVFGSLLSSPGTYDSAKYTQIGDDIEVTASADTAYKAIATTPLKHVLVHAFVASSSAALTVYLTAD
;
A
#
# COMPACT_ATOMS: atom_id res chain seq x y z
N MET A 1 -28.60 17.60 -37.12
CA MET A 1 -28.48 17.72 -36.63
C MET A 1 -28.45 18.22 -35.67
N ALA A 2 -28.55 18.19 -35.30
CA ALA A 2 -28.75 18.69 -34.32
C ALA A 2 -27.81 19.00 -33.49
N LEU A 3 -26.97 18.66 -33.55
CA LEU A 3 -26.06 18.90 -32.81
C LEU A 3 -25.79 20.16 -32.72
N LYS A 4 -25.93 20.69 -33.55
CA LYS A 4 -25.62 21.76 -33.69
C LYS A 4 -25.91 22.54 -32.80
N GLY A 5 -26.49 22.63 -32.56
CA GLY A 5 -26.75 23.58 -31.83
C GLY A 5 -26.13 23.58 -30.69
N SER A 6 -25.76 22.86 -30.50
CA SER A 6 -25.31 22.71 -29.43
C SER A 6 -24.32 23.34 -29.22
N ARG A 7 -23.84 23.71 -29.84
CA ARG A 7 -22.99 24.21 -29.72
C ARG A 7 -22.48 24.25 -28.59
N GLY A 8 -21.54 24.45 -28.37
CA GLY A 8 -20.89 24.57 -27.29
C GLY A 8 -20.78 23.36 -26.59
N GLY A 9 -20.64 23.38 -25.48
CA GLY A 9 -20.42 22.24 -24.68
C GLY A 9 -21.39 21.15 -24.89
N ARG A 10 -22.44 21.47 -25.66
CA ARG A 10 -23.34 20.54 -25.84
C ARG A 10 -22.95 19.41 -26.56
N GLU A 11 -22.01 19.49 -27.37
CA GLU A 11 -21.55 18.33 -28.07
C GLU A 11 -20.87 17.38 -27.19
N TYR A 12 -20.20 17.89 -26.24
CA TYR A 12 -19.55 17.02 -25.30
C TYR A 12 -20.55 16.29 -24.46
N ASP A 13 -21.55 17.02 -24.01
CA ASP A 13 -22.55 16.39 -23.19
C ASP A 13 -23.23 15.28 -23.93
N LYS A 14 -23.49 15.53 -25.20
CA LYS A 14 -24.10 14.52 -25.98
C LYS A 14 -23.22 13.33 -26.18
N PHE A 15 -21.98 13.58 -26.41
CA PHE A 15 -21.05 12.52 -26.62
C PHE A 15 -20.92 11.65 -25.39
N LEU A 16 -20.86 12.27 -24.24
CA LEU A 16 -20.74 11.51 -23.00
C LEU A 16 -22.01 10.77 -22.65
N ALA A 17 -23.14 11.30 -23.09
CA ALA A 17 -24.39 10.69 -22.78
C ALA A 17 -24.74 9.53 -23.71
N ASP A 18 -24.10 9.44 -24.82
CA ASP A 18 -24.38 8.39 -25.77
C ASP A 18 -23.71 7.09 -25.35
N SER A 19 -24.27 6.54 -24.37
CA SER A 19 -23.69 5.30 -23.89
C SER A 19 -24.18 4.13 -24.69
N THR A 20 -25.21 4.30 -25.40
CA THR A 20 -25.70 3.18 -26.17
C THR A 20 -24.79 2.85 -27.30
N GLY A 21 -24.12 3.82 -27.77
CA GLY A 21 -23.24 3.61 -28.88
C GLY A 21 -22.08 2.83 -28.48
N ALA A 22 -21.87 2.72 -27.34
CA ALA A 22 -20.86 1.91 -27.05
C ALA A 22 -19.51 2.42 -27.36
N THR A 23 -19.36 3.35 -28.05
CA THR A 23 -18.04 3.83 -28.39
C THR A 23 -17.73 5.12 -27.68
N GLY A 24 -18.57 5.52 -26.82
CA GLY A 24 -18.36 6.73 -26.09
C GLY A 24 -17.14 6.65 -25.20
N ILE A 25 -16.55 7.78 -24.97
CA ILE A 25 -15.48 7.87 -23.99
C ILE A 25 -16.09 7.69 -22.63
N ARG A 26 -15.53 6.79 -21.91
CA ARG A 26 -15.94 6.59 -20.54
C ARG A 26 -15.13 7.50 -19.65
N VAL A 27 -15.77 8.47 -19.06
CA VAL A 27 -15.13 9.31 -18.07
C VAL A 27 -15.43 8.74 -16.69
N ILE A 28 -14.38 8.40 -15.99
CA ILE A 28 -14.51 7.93 -14.63
C ILE A 28 -14.27 9.13 -13.73
N THR A 29 -15.32 9.59 -13.09
CA THR A 29 -15.25 10.77 -12.24
C THR A 29 -15.18 10.43 -10.76
N GLY A 30 -14.95 9.19 -10.43
CA GLY A 30 -14.81 8.80 -9.05
C GLY A 30 -13.57 9.41 -8.41
N ALA A 31 -13.66 9.74 -7.16
CA ALA A 31 -12.51 10.18 -6.41
C ALA A 31 -11.48 9.05 -6.40
N HIS A 32 -10.23 9.42 -6.58
CA HIS A 32 -9.15 8.46 -6.44
C HIS A 32 -9.05 8.08 -4.98
N GLU A 33 -9.41 6.86 -4.67
CA GLU A 33 -9.44 6.43 -3.29
C GLU A 33 -8.02 6.18 -2.80
N VAL A 34 -7.64 6.91 -1.79
CA VAL A 34 -6.36 6.75 -1.12
C VAL A 34 -6.56 5.90 0.12
N ILE A 35 -5.73 4.90 0.29
CA ILE A 35 -5.69 4.13 1.52
C ILE A 35 -4.62 4.75 2.40
N GLU A 36 -4.99 5.05 3.64
CA GLU A 36 -4.04 5.46 4.67
C GLU A 36 -4.28 4.60 5.89
N THR A 37 -3.26 3.93 6.35
CA THR A 37 -3.36 3.07 7.52
C THR A 37 -2.02 2.97 8.24
N SER A 38 -2.05 2.45 9.44
CA SER A 38 -0.84 2.25 10.23
C SER A 38 -0.96 1.02 11.11
N GLY A 39 0.19 0.51 11.48
CA GLY A 39 0.32 -0.55 12.46
C GLY A 39 1.38 -0.20 13.47
N THR A 40 1.17 -0.60 14.71
CA THR A 40 2.12 -0.37 15.80
C THR A 40 2.26 -1.65 16.60
N ALA A 41 3.48 -1.98 16.95
CA ALA A 41 3.76 -3.15 17.77
C ALA A 41 5.00 -2.94 18.61
N THR A 42 5.02 -3.51 19.80
CA THR A 42 6.23 -3.64 20.58
C THR A 42 6.81 -5.02 20.30
N ILE A 43 7.96 -5.04 19.65
CA ILE A 43 8.63 -6.27 19.26
C ILE A 43 9.72 -6.57 20.28
N SER A 44 9.61 -7.71 20.93
CA SER A 44 10.68 -8.23 21.76
C SER A 44 11.70 -8.93 20.88
N SER A 45 12.87 -9.20 21.42
CA SER A 45 13.92 -9.92 20.70
C SER A 45 13.36 -11.14 19.98
N SER A 46 13.51 -11.14 18.68
CA SER A 46 13.02 -12.21 17.81
C SER A 46 13.93 -12.35 16.60
N SER A 47 13.86 -13.51 15.95
CA SER A 47 14.60 -13.77 14.72
C SER A 47 13.72 -13.52 13.50
N SER A 48 14.37 -13.37 12.36
CA SER A 48 13.68 -13.26 11.07
C SER A 48 12.68 -14.42 10.85
N PRO A 49 11.50 -14.16 10.29
CA PRO A 49 11.05 -12.91 9.72
C PRO A 49 10.47 -11.92 10.73
N GLY A 50 10.46 -12.26 12.00
CA GLY A 50 9.96 -11.39 13.04
C GLY A 50 8.45 -11.48 13.27
N ALA A 51 7.92 -10.48 13.94
CA ALA A 51 6.51 -10.39 14.26
C ALA A 51 5.85 -9.30 13.41
N VAL A 52 4.54 -9.38 13.27
CA VAL A 52 3.79 -8.43 12.46
C VAL A 52 3.73 -7.07 13.15
N VAL A 53 4.03 -6.03 12.39
CA VAL A 53 3.84 -4.64 12.80
C VAL A 53 2.65 -4.03 12.08
N LEU A 54 2.56 -4.27 10.77
CA LEU A 54 1.40 -3.89 9.99
C LEU A 54 0.77 -5.16 9.43
N ALA A 55 -0.46 -5.42 9.81
CA ALA A 55 -1.23 -6.54 9.30
C ALA A 55 -1.51 -6.37 7.80
N ALA A 56 -1.90 -7.44 7.16
CA ALA A 56 -2.14 -7.42 5.72
C ALA A 56 -3.17 -6.37 5.33
N VAL A 57 -2.76 -5.46 4.47
CA VAL A 57 -3.60 -4.40 3.91
C VAL A 57 -3.93 -4.75 2.48
N ASP A 58 -5.20 -4.67 2.12
CA ASP A 58 -5.63 -4.85 0.73
C ASP A 58 -5.29 -3.60 -0.07
N VAL A 59 -4.41 -3.77 -1.04
CA VAL A 59 -3.95 -2.71 -1.93
C VAL A 59 -4.34 -3.00 -3.39
N THR A 60 -5.34 -3.83 -3.58
CA THR A 60 -5.79 -4.20 -4.92
C THR A 60 -6.14 -2.96 -5.75
N GLY A 61 -5.59 -2.88 -6.93
CA GLY A 61 -5.85 -1.78 -7.85
C GLY A 61 -5.07 -0.51 -7.57
N LYS A 62 -4.26 -0.48 -6.53
CA LYS A 62 -3.41 0.67 -6.23
C LYS A 62 -2.14 0.62 -7.06
N GLN A 63 -1.67 1.78 -7.47
CA GLN A 63 -0.53 1.88 -8.35
C GLN A 63 0.75 2.29 -7.62
N ARG A 64 0.61 2.99 -6.53
CA ARG A 64 1.73 3.45 -5.73
C ARG A 64 1.48 3.10 -4.29
N ILE A 65 2.48 2.59 -3.64
CA ILE A 65 2.43 2.24 -2.23
C ILE A 65 3.65 2.86 -1.57
N GLY A 66 3.41 3.69 -0.59
CA GLY A 66 4.44 4.30 0.24
C GLY A 66 4.39 3.74 1.65
N LEU A 67 5.54 3.45 2.19
CA LEU A 67 5.70 2.96 3.55
C LEU A 67 6.67 3.85 4.31
N GLN A 68 6.32 4.18 5.53
CA GLN A 68 7.20 4.86 6.46
C GLN A 68 7.33 4.00 7.72
N PHE A 69 8.57 3.77 8.12
CA PHE A 69 8.92 2.93 9.25
C PHE A 69 9.48 3.81 10.36
N VAL A 70 9.00 3.65 11.56
CA VAL A 70 9.43 4.43 12.72
C VAL A 70 9.87 3.49 13.83
N ASN A 71 11.05 3.73 14.35
CA ASN A 71 11.59 3.01 15.49
C ASN A 71 11.76 3.96 16.69
N ALA A 72 10.87 3.87 17.64
CA ALA A 72 10.95 4.63 18.87
C ALA A 72 11.69 3.87 19.98
N GLY A 73 12.20 2.70 19.68
CA GLY A 73 12.93 1.88 20.66
C GLY A 73 14.39 2.28 20.83
N ALA A 74 15.05 1.60 21.71
CA ALA A 74 16.45 1.86 22.05
C ALA A 74 17.44 0.99 21.26
N VAL A 75 16.95 0.15 20.37
CA VAL A 75 17.78 -0.77 19.59
C VAL A 75 17.37 -0.71 18.12
N THR A 76 18.29 -1.04 17.24
CA THR A 76 18.01 -1.10 15.80
C THR A 76 16.94 -2.15 15.50
N ALA A 77 15.98 -1.80 14.69
CA ALA A 77 14.94 -2.70 14.21
C ALA A 77 15.13 -2.97 12.73
N THR A 78 14.86 -4.19 12.33
CA THR A 78 14.89 -4.60 10.92
C THR A 78 13.47 -4.88 10.47
N PHE A 79 13.01 -4.17 9.46
CA PHE A 79 11.70 -4.35 8.87
C PHE A 79 11.79 -5.15 7.59
N LYS A 80 10.78 -5.98 7.37
CA LYS A 80 10.62 -6.75 6.13
C LYS A 80 9.24 -6.49 5.57
N VAL A 81 9.19 -6.12 4.31
CA VAL A 81 7.94 -5.88 3.60
C VAL A 81 7.60 -7.12 2.79
N PHE A 82 6.39 -7.60 2.93
CA PHE A 82 5.92 -8.76 2.20
C PHE A 82 4.70 -8.41 1.36
N GLY A 83 4.63 -8.98 0.19
CA GLY A 83 3.50 -8.81 -0.72
C GLY A 83 2.88 -10.12 -1.13
N SER A 84 1.62 -10.08 -1.49
CA SER A 84 0.88 -11.22 -2.00
C SER A 84 0.02 -10.84 -3.18
N LEU A 85 -0.10 -11.76 -4.14
CA LEU A 85 -1.01 -11.63 -5.28
C LEU A 85 -2.34 -12.34 -5.02
N LEU A 86 -2.46 -12.99 -3.90
CA LEU A 86 -3.69 -13.72 -3.55
C LEU A 86 -4.76 -12.75 -3.08
N SER A 87 -6.00 -13.05 -3.38
CA SER A 87 -7.13 -12.20 -2.99
C SER A 87 -7.47 -12.31 -1.50
N SER A 88 -7.05 -13.37 -0.85
CA SER A 88 -7.30 -13.57 0.56
C SER A 88 -6.16 -14.38 1.18
N PRO A 89 -4.97 -13.79 1.32
CA PRO A 89 -3.82 -14.54 1.80
C PRO A 89 -3.86 -14.84 3.30
N GLY A 90 -4.61 -14.05 4.06
CA GLY A 90 -4.67 -14.20 5.52
C GLY A 90 -3.40 -13.70 6.21
N THR A 91 -3.06 -14.34 7.31
CA THR A 91 -1.84 -14.03 8.06
C THR A 91 -0.61 -14.48 7.28
N TYR A 92 0.54 -13.99 7.73
CA TYR A 92 1.81 -14.33 7.08
C TYR A 92 2.03 -15.84 6.98
N ASP A 93 2.40 -16.25 5.79
CA ASP A 93 2.79 -17.61 5.45
C ASP A 93 3.76 -17.50 4.27
N SER A 94 4.91 -18.10 4.39
CA SER A 94 5.94 -18.03 3.35
C SER A 94 5.51 -18.62 2.00
N ALA A 95 4.46 -19.42 1.98
CA ALA A 95 3.90 -19.94 0.74
C ALA A 95 2.94 -18.94 0.06
N LYS A 96 2.51 -17.91 0.78
CA LYS A 96 1.52 -16.96 0.30
C LYS A 96 2.09 -15.55 0.11
N TYR A 97 3.19 -15.26 0.75
CA TYR A 97 3.83 -13.95 0.73
C TYR A 97 5.27 -14.05 0.30
N THR A 98 5.69 -13.07 -0.46
CA THR A 98 7.09 -12.94 -0.88
C THR A 98 7.63 -11.61 -0.39
N GLN A 99 8.87 -11.61 0.08
CA GLN A 99 9.51 -10.38 0.52
C GLN A 99 9.73 -9.45 -0.68
N ILE A 100 9.44 -8.18 -0.48
CA ILE A 100 9.61 -7.15 -1.50
C ILE A 100 10.83 -6.31 -1.18
N GLY A 101 11.89 -6.57 -1.92
CA GLY A 101 13.16 -5.87 -1.76
C GLY A 101 13.93 -6.29 -0.52
N ASP A 102 14.91 -5.49 -0.18
CA ASP A 102 15.82 -5.80 0.91
C ASP A 102 15.24 -5.44 2.28
N ASP A 103 15.91 -5.92 3.30
CA ASP A 103 15.59 -5.55 4.67
C ASP A 103 15.82 -4.06 4.88
N ILE A 104 15.03 -3.46 5.73
CA ILE A 104 15.09 -2.04 6.03
C ILE A 104 15.49 -1.89 7.49
N GLU A 105 16.69 -1.42 7.71
CA GLU A 105 17.17 -1.18 9.07
C GLU A 105 16.84 0.25 9.46
N VAL A 106 16.25 0.40 10.64
CA VAL A 106 15.97 1.68 11.25
C VAL A 106 16.61 1.72 12.61
N THR A 107 17.55 2.63 12.78
CA THR A 107 18.30 2.75 14.01
C THR A 107 17.43 3.19 15.18
N ALA A 108 18.00 3.17 16.37
CA ALA A 108 17.28 3.46 17.60
C ALA A 108 16.85 4.93 17.71
N SER A 109 15.93 5.19 18.62
CA SER A 109 15.59 6.54 19.07
C SER A 109 14.77 7.36 18.08
N ALA A 110 13.62 6.82 17.69
CA ALA A 110 12.64 7.49 16.85
C ALA A 110 13.14 7.84 15.44
N ASP A 111 14.09 7.11 14.96
CA ASP A 111 14.55 7.24 13.59
C ASP A 111 13.52 6.70 12.60
N THR A 112 13.61 7.16 11.36
CA THR A 112 12.63 6.81 10.33
C THR A 112 13.28 6.46 9.01
N ALA A 113 12.62 5.61 8.24
CA ALA A 113 12.99 5.28 6.89
C ALA A 113 11.76 5.20 6.00
N TYR A 114 11.96 5.34 4.71
CA TYR A 114 10.89 5.28 3.72
C TYR A 114 11.16 4.22 2.68
N LYS A 115 10.10 3.62 2.19
CA LYS A 115 10.16 2.75 1.02
C LYS A 115 8.97 3.01 0.13
N ALA A 116 9.23 3.19 -1.15
CA ALA A 116 8.19 3.21 -2.16
C ALA A 116 8.20 1.88 -2.91
N ILE A 117 7.02 1.36 -3.16
CA ILE A 117 6.84 0.17 -3.97
C ILE A 117 6.19 0.62 -5.25
N ALA A 118 6.92 0.50 -6.35
CA ALA A 118 6.38 0.85 -7.66
C ALA A 118 5.50 -0.28 -8.18
N THR A 119 4.43 0.13 -8.78
CA THR A 119 3.50 -0.64 -9.58
C THR A 119 3.76 -2.12 -9.71
N THR A 120 3.11 -2.86 -8.95
CA THR A 120 3.03 -4.28 -9.17
C THR A 120 1.57 -4.67 -9.00
N PRO A 121 1.12 -5.75 -9.58
CA PRO A 121 -0.24 -6.19 -9.37
C PRO A 121 -0.44 -6.78 -7.98
N LEU A 122 0.17 -6.18 -6.98
CA LEU A 122 0.01 -6.64 -5.60
C LEU A 122 -1.42 -6.48 -5.14
N LYS A 123 -1.88 -7.44 -4.38
CA LYS A 123 -3.19 -7.38 -3.75
C LYS A 123 -3.11 -7.10 -2.27
N HIS A 124 -2.08 -7.61 -1.61
CA HIS A 124 -1.89 -7.37 -0.18
C HIS A 124 -0.45 -7.06 0.15
N VAL A 125 -0.26 -6.21 1.14
CA VAL A 125 1.04 -5.87 1.70
C VAL A 125 0.96 -6.01 3.22
N LEU A 126 1.98 -6.60 3.80
CA LEU A 126 2.14 -6.63 5.25
C LEU A 126 3.59 -6.35 5.62
N VAL A 127 3.82 -5.96 6.85
CA VAL A 127 5.16 -5.65 7.34
C VAL A 127 5.43 -6.38 8.65
N HIS A 128 6.54 -7.07 8.67
CA HIS A 128 7.11 -7.66 9.86
C HIS A 128 8.33 -6.88 10.31
N ALA A 129 8.70 -7.05 11.55
CA ALA A 129 9.96 -6.55 12.05
C ALA A 129 10.52 -7.47 13.12
N PHE A 130 11.82 -7.38 13.31
CA PHE A 130 12.51 -8.04 14.41
C PHE A 130 13.62 -7.15 14.95
N VAL A 131 14.02 -7.43 16.18
CA VAL A 131 15.14 -6.78 16.85
C VAL A 131 16.06 -7.84 17.39
N ALA A 132 17.36 -7.57 17.40
CA ALA A 132 18.33 -8.55 17.82
C ALA A 132 18.35 -8.75 19.34
N SER A 133 17.99 -7.72 20.07
CA SER A 133 18.02 -7.76 21.54
C SER A 133 17.00 -6.77 22.10
N SER A 134 16.61 -6.95 23.34
CA SER A 134 15.67 -6.07 24.04
C SER A 134 14.31 -6.00 23.35
N SER A 135 13.69 -4.83 23.37
CA SER A 135 12.43 -4.61 22.69
C SER A 135 12.41 -3.22 22.08
N ALA A 136 11.59 -3.05 21.05
CA ALA A 136 11.40 -1.77 20.40
C ALA A 136 9.92 -1.53 20.10
N ALA A 137 9.49 -0.31 20.32
CA ALA A 137 8.18 0.15 19.90
C ALA A 137 8.29 0.63 18.46
N LEU A 138 7.60 -0.04 17.56
CA LEU A 138 7.72 0.18 16.13
C LEU A 138 6.38 0.58 15.54
N THR A 139 6.41 1.47 14.56
CA THR A 139 5.23 1.90 13.84
C THR A 139 5.51 1.87 12.34
N VAL A 140 4.52 1.46 11.58
CA VAL A 140 4.56 1.49 10.12
C VAL A 140 3.33 2.24 9.64
N TYR A 141 3.54 3.24 8.81
CA TYR A 141 2.47 3.94 8.09
C TYR A 141 2.47 3.48 6.65
N LEU A 142 1.30 3.28 6.08
CA LEU A 142 1.12 2.91 4.70
C LEU A 142 0.15 3.86 4.02
N THR A 143 0.53 4.33 2.85
CA THR A 143 -0.36 5.04 1.94
C THR A 143 -0.36 4.32 0.62
N ALA A 144 -1.50 4.19 -0.01
CA ALA A 144 -1.61 3.59 -1.34
C ALA A 144 -2.66 4.31 -2.18
N ASP A 145 -2.32 4.61 -3.44
CA ASP A 145 -3.20 5.31 -4.37
C ASP A 145 -3.15 4.75 -5.79
#